data_e37f3563ac4aba45a697ae693329516f
#
_entry.id   e37f3563ac4aba45a697ae693329516f
#
_cell.length_a   1.000
_cell.length_b   1.000
_cell.length_c   1.000
_cell.angle_alpha   90.00
_cell.angle_beta   90.00
_cell.angle_gamma   90.00
#
_symmetry.space_group_name_H-M   'P 1'
#
loop_
_entity.id
_entity.type
_entity.pdbx_description
1 polymer ?
#
loop_
_entity_poly.entity_id
_entity_poly.type
_entity_poly.pdbx_seq_one_letter_code
_entity_poly.pdbx_strand_id
1 'polypeptide(L)'
;MAKAKQNAFFNPVTPSKELAEIVGSGALPRTEVVKKMWAYIKRNNLQNPKNKREIMADAKLRPIFGRDAVSMFDMNKHLSKHLR
;
A
#
# COMPACT_ATOMS: atom_id res chain seq x y z
N MET A 1 19.57 2.28 20.52
CA MET A 1 19.21 1.59 20.62
C MET A 1 19.28 0.57 19.72
N ALA A 2 19.46 -0.28 20.00
CA ALA A 2 19.65 -1.35 19.19
C ALA A 2 18.65 -1.61 18.25
N LYS A 3 17.61 -1.02 18.45
CA LYS A 3 16.59 -1.19 17.65
C LYS A 3 16.83 -0.73 16.34
N ALA A 4 17.64 0.12 16.09
CA ALA A 4 17.87 0.62 14.79
C ALA A 4 18.35 -0.46 13.86
N LYS A 5 18.82 -1.54 14.38
CA LYS A 5 19.20 -2.54 13.56
C LYS A 5 18.20 -3.46 13.23
N GLN A 6 17.05 -3.26 13.69
CA GLN A 6 16.01 -4.13 13.45
C GLN A 6 15.64 -4.19 12.04
N ASN A 7 14.90 -5.17 11.72
CA ASN A 7 14.36 -5.41 10.43
C ASN A 7 13.66 -4.18 9.89
N ALA A 8 13.94 -3.79 8.70
CA ALA A 8 13.34 -2.62 8.08
C ALA A 8 11.83 -2.71 8.00
N PHE A 9 11.27 -3.90 8.02
CA PHE A 9 9.82 -4.03 7.98
C PHE A 9 9.14 -3.45 9.20
N PHE A 10 9.83 -3.34 10.32
CA PHE A 10 9.23 -2.82 11.53
C PHE A 10 9.56 -1.36 11.79
N ASN A 11 10.39 -0.75 10.96
CA ASN A 11 10.67 0.65 11.13
C ASN A 11 9.47 1.44 10.61
N PRO A 12 9.02 2.47 11.33
CA PRO A 12 7.90 3.25 10.87
C PRO A 12 8.23 3.97 9.57
N VAL A 13 7.27 4.03 8.68
CA VAL A 13 7.41 4.77 7.43
C VAL A 13 6.24 5.74 7.36
N THR A 14 6.43 6.82 6.64
CA THR A 14 5.41 7.85 6.51
C THR A 14 4.79 7.76 5.13
N PRO A 15 3.48 7.55 5.04
CA PRO A 15 2.83 7.47 3.73
C PRO A 15 2.72 8.85 3.09
N SER A 16 2.72 8.87 1.76
CA SER A 16 2.50 10.09 1.02
C SER A 16 1.07 10.56 1.27
N LYS A 17 0.76 11.77 0.85
CA LYS A 17 -0.58 12.31 1.01
C LYS A 17 -1.63 11.40 0.37
N GLU A 18 -1.35 10.91 -0.82
CA GLU A 18 -2.27 10.02 -1.53
C GLU A 18 -2.48 8.71 -0.79
N LEU A 19 -1.40 8.11 -0.33
CA LEU A 19 -1.49 6.85 0.36
C LEU A 19 -2.13 7.02 1.74
N ALA A 20 -1.93 8.16 2.37
CA ALA A 20 -2.50 8.45 3.68
C ALA A 20 -4.02 8.46 3.66
N GLU A 21 -4.62 8.72 2.53
CA GLU A 21 -6.08 8.68 2.43
C GLU A 21 -6.62 7.27 2.61
N ILE A 22 -5.78 6.28 2.45
CA ILE A 22 -6.20 4.89 2.60
C ILE A 22 -5.72 4.31 3.91
N VAL A 23 -4.47 4.55 4.27
CA VAL A 23 -3.87 3.90 5.44
C VAL A 23 -3.77 4.80 6.66
N GLY A 24 -4.09 6.08 6.52
CA GLY A 24 -3.96 7.03 7.62
C GLY A 24 -2.67 7.79 7.53
N SER A 25 -2.65 8.99 8.12
CA SER A 25 -1.53 9.90 7.96
C SER A 25 -0.38 9.71 8.95
N GLY A 26 -0.52 8.86 9.94
CA GLY A 26 0.55 8.65 10.91
C GLY A 26 1.59 7.70 10.39
N ALA A 27 2.78 7.73 10.99
CA ALA A 27 3.82 6.79 10.65
C ALA A 27 3.41 5.39 11.08
N LEU A 28 3.67 4.40 10.22
CA LEU A 28 3.28 3.02 10.45
C LEU A 28 4.39 2.09 10.02
N PRO A 29 4.53 0.93 10.64
CA PRO A 29 5.42 -0.08 10.10
C PRO A 29 4.96 -0.47 8.70
N ARG A 30 5.90 -0.78 7.82
CA ARG A 30 5.56 -1.14 6.44
C ARG A 30 4.58 -2.31 6.39
N THR A 31 4.70 -3.26 7.30
CA THR A 31 3.80 -4.39 7.34
C THR A 31 2.36 -3.96 7.58
N GLU A 32 2.17 -2.92 8.40
CA GLU A 32 0.83 -2.40 8.66
C GLU A 32 0.28 -1.68 7.43
N VAL A 33 1.13 -1.00 6.70
CA VAL A 33 0.70 -0.32 5.47
C VAL A 33 0.17 -1.34 4.48
N VAL A 34 0.89 -2.43 4.27
CA VAL A 34 0.48 -3.48 3.36
C VAL A 34 -0.83 -4.11 3.84
N LYS A 35 -0.94 -4.36 5.14
CA LYS A 35 -2.14 -4.94 5.70
C LYS A 35 -3.36 -4.04 5.48
N LYS A 36 -3.20 -2.75 5.70
CA LYS A 36 -4.31 -1.81 5.52
C LYS A 36 -4.68 -1.68 4.05
N MET A 37 -3.72 -1.76 3.15
CA MET A 37 -3.99 -1.74 1.72
C MET A 37 -4.83 -2.94 1.32
N TRP A 38 -4.48 -4.13 1.80
CA TRP A 38 -5.27 -5.32 1.46
C TRP A 38 -6.67 -5.28 2.07
N ALA A 39 -6.81 -4.71 3.28
CA ALA A 39 -8.12 -4.54 3.88
C ALA A 39 -8.99 -3.62 3.03
N TYR A 40 -8.40 -2.54 2.51
CA TYR A 40 -9.11 -1.61 1.64
C TYR A 40 -9.52 -2.29 0.33
N ILE A 41 -8.59 -3.01 -0.28
CA ILE A 41 -8.84 -3.71 -1.53
C ILE A 41 -9.96 -4.73 -1.39
N LYS A 42 -9.96 -5.50 -0.31
CA LYS A 42 -11.00 -6.49 -0.10
C LYS A 42 -12.33 -5.87 0.22
N ARG A 43 -12.33 -4.79 1.00
CA ARG A 43 -13.57 -4.14 1.36
C ARG A 43 -14.27 -3.55 0.15
N ASN A 44 -13.50 -3.08 -0.83
CA ASN A 44 -14.04 -2.44 -2.02
C ASN A 44 -14.06 -3.34 -3.24
N ASN A 45 -13.76 -4.64 -3.05
CA ASN A 45 -13.78 -5.61 -4.14
C ASN A 45 -12.93 -5.19 -5.33
N LEU A 46 -11.71 -4.77 -5.06
CA LEU A 46 -10.85 -4.27 -6.11
C LEU A 46 -9.97 -5.33 -6.76
N GLN A 47 -10.04 -6.57 -6.32
CA GLN A 47 -9.33 -7.63 -7.00
C GLN A 47 -10.12 -8.03 -8.25
N ASN A 48 -9.42 -8.19 -9.36
CA ASN A 48 -10.07 -8.58 -10.59
C ASN A 48 -10.65 -9.99 -10.43
N PRO A 49 -11.94 -10.20 -10.62
CA PRO A 49 -12.54 -11.52 -10.42
C PRO A 49 -11.98 -12.58 -11.36
N LYS A 50 -11.44 -12.18 -12.50
CA LYS A 50 -10.87 -13.15 -13.42
C LYS A 50 -9.39 -13.40 -13.15
N ASN A 51 -8.73 -12.50 -12.42
CA ASN A 51 -7.33 -12.65 -12.08
C ASN A 51 -7.10 -11.95 -10.75
N LYS A 52 -7.18 -12.68 -9.67
CA LYS A 52 -7.09 -12.07 -8.35
C LYS A 52 -5.73 -11.49 -8.00
N ARG A 53 -4.74 -11.73 -8.83
CA ARG A 53 -3.44 -11.10 -8.63
C ARG A 53 -3.43 -9.68 -9.14
N GLU A 54 -4.44 -9.29 -9.91
CA GLU A 54 -4.54 -7.95 -10.43
C GLU A 54 -5.44 -7.11 -9.56
N ILE A 55 -4.96 -5.93 -9.17
CA ILE A 55 -5.70 -5.01 -8.32
C ILE A 55 -6.19 -3.87 -9.18
N MET A 56 -7.50 -3.64 -9.17
CA MET A 56 -8.10 -2.57 -9.93
C MET A 56 -7.99 -1.28 -9.13
N ALA A 57 -7.60 -0.20 -9.75
CA ALA A 57 -7.47 1.07 -9.06
C ALA A 57 -8.79 1.83 -9.08
N ASP A 58 -9.26 2.24 -7.92
CA ASP A 58 -10.39 3.16 -7.84
C ASP A 58 -9.84 4.58 -7.83
N ALA A 59 -10.71 5.56 -7.57
CA ALA A 59 -10.30 6.96 -7.60
C ALA A 59 -9.19 7.28 -6.61
N LYS A 60 -9.14 6.58 -5.47
CA LYS A 60 -8.11 6.84 -4.48
C LYS A 60 -6.80 6.13 -4.78
N LEU A 61 -6.88 4.98 -5.41
CA LEU A 61 -5.68 4.20 -5.73
C LEU A 61 -5.02 4.66 -7.01
N ARG A 62 -5.78 5.27 -7.92
CA ARG A 62 -5.21 5.68 -9.20
C ARG A 62 -4.01 6.62 -9.06
N PRO A 63 -4.04 7.62 -8.19
CA PRO A 63 -2.85 8.46 -8.01
C PRO A 63 -1.65 7.71 -7.46
N ILE A 64 -1.88 6.61 -6.74
CA ILE A 64 -0.81 5.81 -6.17
C ILE A 64 -0.23 4.88 -7.22
N PHE A 65 -1.09 4.23 -7.98
CA PHE A 65 -0.66 3.25 -8.96
C PHE A 65 -0.28 3.87 -10.31
N GLY A 66 -0.85 5.00 -10.61
CA GLY A 66 -0.58 5.66 -11.90
C GLY A 66 -1.23 4.99 -13.09
N ARG A 67 -2.10 4.01 -12.86
CA ARG A 67 -2.78 3.30 -13.94
C ARG A 67 -4.04 2.65 -13.39
N ASP A 68 -4.85 2.09 -14.28
CA ASP A 68 -6.15 1.54 -13.88
C ASP A 68 -6.05 0.22 -13.14
N ALA A 69 -4.99 -0.52 -13.33
CA ALA A 69 -4.79 -1.79 -12.65
C ALA A 69 -3.31 -2.12 -12.56
N VAL A 70 -2.93 -2.82 -11.51
CA VAL A 70 -1.55 -3.26 -11.33
C VAL A 70 -1.59 -4.66 -10.74
N SER A 71 -0.53 -5.43 -10.93
CA SER A 71 -0.42 -6.72 -10.27
C SER A 71 -0.08 -6.50 -8.79
N MET A 72 -0.30 -7.52 -7.97
CA MET A 72 0.03 -7.39 -6.55
C MET A 72 1.53 -7.13 -6.35
N PHE A 73 2.37 -7.62 -7.28
CA PHE A 73 3.79 -7.38 -7.19
C PHE A 73 4.12 -5.92 -7.51
N ASP A 74 3.48 -5.36 -8.52
CA ASP A 74 3.68 -3.96 -8.88
C ASP A 74 3.11 -3.04 -7.80
N MET A 75 2.05 -3.47 -7.13
CA MET A 75 1.50 -2.71 -6.03
C MET A 75 2.57 -2.43 -4.97
N ASN A 76 3.37 -3.44 -4.63
CA ASN A 76 4.41 -3.25 -3.64
C ASN A 76 5.45 -2.23 -4.10
N LYS A 77 5.75 -2.18 -5.39
CA LYS A 77 6.69 -1.20 -5.91
C LYS A 77 6.12 0.21 -5.78
N HIS A 78 4.85 0.36 -6.09
CA HIS A 78 4.21 1.66 -5.98
C HIS A 78 4.10 2.11 -4.53
N LEU A 79 3.80 1.18 -3.62
CA LEU A 79 3.75 1.53 -2.20
C LEU A 79 5.10 2.03 -1.72
N SER A 80 6.19 1.40 -2.16
CA SER A 80 7.52 1.83 -1.76
C SER A 80 7.80 3.28 -2.18
N LYS A 81 7.29 3.69 -3.32
CA LYS A 81 7.49 5.06 -3.79
C LYS A 81 6.71 6.07 -2.96
N HIS A 82 5.68 5.64 -2.28
CA HIS A 82 4.83 6.53 -1.49
C HIS A 82 5.10 6.42 0.01
N LEU A 83 6.15 5.72 0.41
CA LEU A 83 6.53 5.59 1.81
C LEU A 83 7.90 6.20 2.02
N ARG A 84 8.08 6.86 3.14
CA ARG A 84 9.37 7.46 3.48
C ARG A 84 9.90 6.99 4.79
#